data_19645b1c593488c316c7eb4bbe7c805b
#
_entry.id   19645b1c593488c316c7eb4bbe7c805b
#
_cell.length_a   1.000
_cell.length_b   1.000
_cell.length_c   1.000
_cell.angle_alpha   90.00
_cell.angle_beta   90.00
_cell.angle_gamma   90.00
#
_symmetry.space_group_name_H-M   'P 1'
#
loop_
_entity.id
_entity.type
_entity.pdbx_description
1 polymer ?
#
loop_
_entity_poly.entity_id
_entity_poly.type
_entity_poly.pdbx_seq_one_letter_code
_entity_poly.pdbx_strand_id
1 'polypeptide(L)'
;AALGMDIGSSGKWKVESGKSRVESQESRVESQGRNVVAIIGDGAMTGGLAFEGLNNTSMTKNNLLVVLNDNNMAIDPLKGGITQYLVDITTSARYNRVRWNLYQLAVKLHLIDENKKNRILRHNNNLKAVFSKQKNIFTGLNIRYFGPTDGHDVESLVRILSEIKNHKGPKVLHIITKKGKGYAPAENDQTVWHAPGEFNVETGERRTEMSDVRCQMADVKRDVVPPLWQEVFGNTLLDLAKQDEKIVGITPAMPSGCSMSILQKEMPDRVFDVGIAEGHAVTFSAGLAKAGLIPYCNVYSTFLQRAYDNIVHDIALQNLHVVLCIDRAGIVGNDGATHHGLLDLAYLRHIPNMQICAPRTAQDLEQMMQLAKELDGPIAIRYPRGRCAMSDIGCQMADIQYGKGLKLREGKDLAVITIGSIGNPMAEAIEDVESGKSRVESGKGVSIAHYDLRWLKPLDEQMLHEIGQQYQTIVTAEDGILAGGMGSAVLEWMNDHNYHPHIVRLGVNDQFVEHGSTKELYHLLNLDKEGLCKSLLQALEK
;
A
#
# COMPACT_ATOMS: atom_id res chain seq x y z
N ALA A 1 8.88 8.27 -21.49
CA ALA A 1 10.19 7.71 -21.87
C ALA A 1 10.26 7.45 -23.38
N ALA A 2 9.37 6.64 -23.96
CA ALA A 2 9.39 6.31 -25.40
C ALA A 2 9.33 7.58 -26.28
N LEU A 3 8.38 8.47 -26.03
CA LEU A 3 8.25 9.73 -26.77
C LEU A 3 9.44 10.66 -26.54
N GLY A 4 9.96 10.76 -25.31
CA GLY A 4 11.13 11.57 -25.00
C GLY A 4 12.41 11.09 -25.71
N MET A 5 12.58 9.76 -25.85
CA MET A 5 13.69 9.19 -26.61
C MET A 5 13.56 9.45 -28.12
N ASP A 6 12.36 9.37 -28.67
CA ASP A 6 12.11 9.67 -30.09
C ASP A 6 12.33 11.15 -30.43
N ILE A 7 11.90 12.07 -29.54
CA ILE A 7 12.13 13.51 -29.67
C ILE A 7 13.62 13.82 -29.53
N GLY A 8 14.31 13.26 -28.53
CA GLY A 8 15.74 13.45 -28.30
C GLY A 8 16.61 12.99 -29.49
N SER A 9 16.21 11.88 -30.16
CA SER A 9 16.92 11.37 -31.34
C SER A 9 16.67 12.16 -32.61
N SER A 10 15.55 12.90 -32.69
CA SER A 10 15.19 13.71 -33.87
C SER A 10 15.89 15.09 -33.93
N GLY A 11 16.66 15.49 -32.93
CA GLY A 11 17.36 16.76 -32.86
C GLY A 11 16.48 18.03 -32.83
N LYS A 12 15.16 17.86 -32.66
CA LYS A 12 14.19 18.97 -32.73
C LYS A 12 14.06 19.77 -31.41
N TRP A 13 14.61 19.27 -30.30
CA TRP A 13 14.61 19.99 -29.02
C TRP A 13 16.04 20.14 -28.50
N LYS A 14 16.60 21.36 -28.61
CA LYS A 14 17.82 21.71 -27.88
C LYS A 14 17.44 22.13 -26.47
N VAL A 15 17.84 21.34 -25.47
CA VAL A 15 17.87 21.81 -24.08
C VAL A 15 19.11 22.71 -23.96
N GLU A 16 18.92 24.00 -23.85
CA GLU A 16 19.99 24.92 -23.49
C GLU A 16 20.37 24.72 -22.03
N SER A 17 21.26 23.77 -21.76
CA SER A 17 22.05 23.77 -20.53
C SER A 17 23.26 24.65 -20.74
N GLY A 18 23.31 25.76 -20.03
CA GLY A 18 24.44 26.69 -20.09
C GLY A 18 25.77 26.03 -19.72
N LYS A 19 26.78 26.35 -20.54
CA LYS A 19 28.25 26.24 -20.38
C LYS A 19 28.89 24.89 -20.70
N SER A 20 29.44 24.81 -21.82
CA SER A 20 30.84 24.68 -22.26
C SER A 20 30.91 24.08 -23.68
N ARG A 21 31.41 24.87 -24.60
CA ARG A 21 31.79 24.45 -25.94
C ARG A 21 32.99 23.52 -25.83
N VAL A 22 32.78 22.25 -26.14
CA VAL A 22 33.83 21.35 -26.60
C VAL A 22 33.37 20.87 -27.97
N GLU A 23 34.05 21.31 -29.01
CA GLU A 23 33.91 20.77 -30.35
C GLU A 23 34.44 19.35 -30.36
N SER A 24 33.55 18.36 -30.35
CA SER A 24 33.87 16.98 -30.66
C SER A 24 33.24 16.64 -32.02
N GLN A 25 34.11 16.15 -32.90
CA GLN A 25 33.80 15.67 -34.24
C GLN A 25 32.51 14.80 -34.21
N GLU A 26 31.52 15.25 -34.99
CA GLU A 26 30.31 14.47 -35.26
C GLU A 26 30.69 13.22 -36.05
N SER A 27 30.91 12.10 -35.33
CA SER A 27 30.69 10.80 -35.93
C SER A 27 29.17 10.66 -36.12
N ARG A 28 28.70 10.65 -37.37
CA ARG A 28 27.36 10.21 -37.75
C ARG A 28 27.17 8.76 -37.28
N VAL A 29 26.81 8.57 -36.03
CA VAL A 29 26.19 7.35 -35.56
C VAL A 29 24.76 7.42 -36.06
N GLU A 30 24.43 6.63 -37.09
CA GLU A 30 23.04 6.35 -37.45
C GLU A 30 22.30 6.00 -36.16
N SER A 31 21.30 6.79 -35.81
CA SER A 31 20.48 6.55 -34.62
C SER A 31 19.74 5.23 -34.82
N GLN A 32 20.31 4.13 -34.37
CA GLN A 32 19.57 2.89 -34.17
C GLN A 32 18.47 3.25 -33.17
N GLY A 33 17.22 3.27 -33.65
CA GLY A 33 16.05 3.66 -32.87
C GLY A 33 16.03 2.90 -31.54
N ARG A 34 16.07 3.61 -30.43
CA ARG A 34 16.01 3.02 -29.09
C ARG A 34 14.65 2.36 -28.90
N ASN A 35 14.63 1.14 -28.38
CA ASN A 35 13.41 0.43 -28.06
C ASN A 35 13.05 0.69 -26.58
N VAL A 36 11.80 1.05 -26.32
CA VAL A 36 11.26 1.20 -24.96
C VAL A 36 10.28 0.07 -24.71
N VAL A 37 10.48 -0.62 -23.60
CA VAL A 37 9.64 -1.74 -23.17
C VAL A 37 9.05 -1.41 -21.80
N ALA A 38 7.72 -1.49 -21.68
CA ALA A 38 7.00 -1.43 -20.41
C ALA A 38 6.49 -2.84 -20.07
N ILE A 39 6.81 -3.33 -18.88
CA ILE A 39 6.29 -4.62 -18.38
C ILE A 39 5.22 -4.31 -17.36
N ILE A 40 4.03 -4.90 -17.53
CA ILE A 40 2.88 -4.70 -16.63
C ILE A 40 2.24 -6.05 -16.34
N GLY A 41 1.87 -6.28 -15.07
CA GLY A 41 1.05 -7.43 -14.68
C GLY A 41 -0.42 -7.21 -14.99
N ASP A 42 -1.17 -8.30 -15.14
CA ASP A 42 -2.62 -8.31 -15.38
C ASP A 42 -3.40 -7.61 -14.26
N GLY A 43 -2.98 -7.77 -13.00
CA GLY A 43 -3.54 -7.03 -11.87
C GLY A 43 -3.33 -5.53 -11.98
N ALA A 44 -2.11 -5.07 -12.29
CA ALA A 44 -1.80 -3.66 -12.49
C ALA A 44 -2.51 -3.06 -13.72
N MET A 45 -2.86 -3.88 -14.72
CA MET A 45 -3.67 -3.48 -15.87
C MET A 45 -5.10 -3.06 -15.49
N THR A 46 -5.61 -3.46 -14.34
CA THR A 46 -6.94 -3.03 -13.87
C THR A 46 -6.97 -1.60 -13.35
N GLY A 47 -5.81 -0.99 -13.08
CA GLY A 47 -5.69 0.39 -12.61
C GLY A 47 -6.00 1.42 -13.70
N GLY A 48 -6.69 2.50 -13.34
CA GLY A 48 -7.07 3.57 -14.28
C GLY A 48 -5.89 4.16 -15.03
N LEU A 49 -4.76 4.41 -14.35
CA LEU A 49 -3.55 4.98 -14.95
C LEU A 49 -2.97 4.11 -16.08
N ALA A 50 -3.12 2.77 -16.00
CA ALA A 50 -2.71 1.87 -17.07
C ALA A 50 -3.55 2.09 -18.34
N PHE A 51 -4.87 2.28 -18.21
CA PHE A 51 -5.77 2.62 -19.32
C PHE A 51 -5.48 4.00 -19.89
N GLU A 52 -5.25 5.00 -19.05
CA GLU A 52 -4.85 6.35 -19.48
C GLU A 52 -3.54 6.30 -20.28
N GLY A 53 -2.55 5.54 -19.79
CA GLY A 53 -1.29 5.31 -20.49
C GLY A 53 -1.46 4.63 -21.84
N LEU A 54 -2.29 3.60 -21.94
CA LEU A 54 -2.62 2.92 -23.20
C LEU A 54 -3.37 3.83 -24.16
N ASN A 55 -4.35 4.60 -23.67
CA ASN A 55 -5.10 5.56 -24.48
C ASN A 55 -4.15 6.64 -25.04
N ASN A 56 -3.29 7.21 -24.23
CA ASN A 56 -2.30 8.19 -24.69
C ASN A 56 -1.29 7.58 -25.68
N THR A 57 -0.85 6.34 -25.44
CA THR A 57 0.06 5.61 -26.34
C THR A 57 -0.56 5.43 -27.73
N SER A 58 -1.88 5.24 -27.81
CA SER A 58 -2.60 5.10 -29.09
C SER A 58 -2.60 6.38 -29.94
N MET A 59 -2.50 7.55 -29.30
CA MET A 59 -2.55 8.87 -29.94
C MET A 59 -1.19 9.32 -30.49
N THR A 60 -0.11 8.68 -30.08
CA THR A 60 1.26 9.11 -30.42
C THR A 60 1.95 8.10 -31.34
N LYS A 61 2.76 8.61 -32.29
CA LYS A 61 3.62 7.76 -33.14
C LYS A 61 4.87 7.36 -32.36
N ASN A 62 4.72 6.46 -31.39
CA ASN A 62 5.83 5.94 -30.60
C ASN A 62 6.09 4.46 -30.93
N ASN A 63 7.24 3.94 -30.50
CA ASN A 63 7.62 2.53 -30.70
C ASN A 63 7.62 1.75 -29.40
N LEU A 64 6.66 2.02 -28.50
CA LEU A 64 6.52 1.35 -27.22
C LEU A 64 6.09 -0.12 -27.41
N LEU A 65 6.80 -1.02 -26.74
CA LEU A 65 6.36 -2.40 -26.50
C LEU A 65 5.84 -2.52 -25.06
N VAL A 66 4.59 -2.88 -24.90
CA VAL A 66 4.03 -3.28 -23.61
C VAL A 66 4.03 -4.79 -23.51
N VAL A 67 4.71 -5.35 -22.52
CA VAL A 67 4.64 -6.78 -22.20
C VAL A 67 3.61 -6.95 -21.09
N LEU A 68 2.45 -7.51 -21.42
CA LEU A 68 1.41 -7.87 -20.46
C LEU A 68 1.72 -9.28 -19.92
N ASN A 69 2.10 -9.33 -18.65
CA ASN A 69 2.34 -10.59 -17.93
C ASN A 69 1.07 -11.03 -17.21
N ASP A 70 0.39 -11.99 -17.81
CA ASP A 70 -0.88 -12.55 -17.32
C ASP A 70 -0.61 -13.82 -16.51
N ASN A 71 -0.86 -13.77 -15.21
CA ASN A 71 -0.79 -14.92 -14.31
C ASN A 71 -2.02 -15.06 -13.42
N ASN A 72 -3.04 -14.25 -13.67
CA ASN A 72 -4.32 -14.20 -12.94
C ASN A 72 -4.16 -13.92 -11.42
N MET A 73 -3.09 -13.22 -11.04
CA MET A 73 -2.76 -12.94 -9.64
C MET A 73 -2.32 -11.48 -9.45
N ALA A 74 -2.87 -10.87 -8.41
CA ALA A 74 -2.28 -9.73 -7.71
C ALA A 74 -1.55 -10.24 -6.44
N ILE A 75 -1.90 -9.78 -5.26
CA ILE A 75 -1.61 -10.46 -3.98
C ILE A 75 -2.50 -11.72 -3.93
N ASP A 76 -3.79 -11.53 -4.09
CA ASP A 76 -4.82 -12.55 -4.20
C ASP A 76 -5.21 -12.82 -5.66
N PRO A 77 -5.96 -13.91 -5.96
CA PRO A 77 -6.49 -14.16 -7.30
C PRO A 77 -7.37 -12.99 -7.77
N LEU A 78 -7.12 -12.55 -9.01
CA LEU A 78 -7.82 -11.42 -9.59
C LEU A 78 -9.31 -11.70 -9.83
N LYS A 79 -10.14 -10.68 -9.61
CA LYS A 79 -11.56 -10.68 -9.92
C LYS A 79 -11.88 -9.50 -10.86
N GLY A 80 -12.93 -9.64 -11.65
CA GLY A 80 -13.45 -8.56 -12.48
C GLY A 80 -13.50 -8.85 -13.97
N GLY A 81 -14.17 -7.94 -14.71
CA GLY A 81 -14.48 -8.14 -16.12
C GLY A 81 -13.25 -8.18 -17.04
N ILE A 82 -12.17 -7.46 -16.69
CA ILE A 82 -10.93 -7.46 -17.47
C ILE A 82 -10.23 -8.82 -17.34
N THR A 83 -10.16 -9.36 -16.13
CA THR A 83 -9.59 -10.69 -15.89
C THR A 83 -10.38 -11.75 -16.68
N GLN A 84 -11.72 -11.72 -16.59
CA GLN A 84 -12.57 -12.63 -17.37
C GLN A 84 -12.34 -12.44 -18.87
N TYR A 85 -12.21 -11.20 -19.34
CA TYR A 85 -11.92 -10.92 -20.74
C TYR A 85 -10.56 -11.48 -21.20
N LEU A 86 -9.49 -11.38 -20.37
CA LEU A 86 -8.19 -11.97 -20.68
C LEU A 86 -8.29 -13.51 -20.72
N VAL A 87 -9.00 -14.12 -19.77
CA VAL A 87 -9.30 -15.56 -19.76
C VAL A 87 -10.05 -15.96 -21.04
N ASP A 88 -11.05 -15.20 -21.48
CA ASP A 88 -11.82 -15.50 -22.71
C ASP A 88 -10.95 -15.42 -23.97
N ILE A 89 -10.00 -14.48 -24.03
CA ILE A 89 -9.01 -14.42 -25.12
C ILE A 89 -8.16 -15.70 -25.14
N THR A 90 -7.79 -16.22 -23.97
CA THR A 90 -6.91 -17.39 -23.85
C THR A 90 -7.65 -18.72 -24.06
N THR A 91 -8.94 -18.79 -23.69
CA THR A 91 -9.74 -20.03 -23.65
C THR A 91 -10.75 -20.17 -24.80
N SER A 92 -10.82 -19.22 -25.73
CA SER A 92 -11.81 -19.20 -26.82
C SER A 92 -12.00 -20.55 -27.50
N ALA A 93 -13.15 -21.18 -27.26
CA ALA A 93 -13.52 -22.47 -27.82
C ALA A 93 -13.58 -22.45 -29.35
N ARG A 94 -13.92 -21.30 -29.98
CA ARG A 94 -13.90 -21.13 -31.45
C ARG A 94 -12.46 -21.24 -31.98
N TYR A 95 -11.51 -20.65 -31.31
CA TYR A 95 -10.09 -20.69 -31.68
C TYR A 95 -9.54 -22.11 -31.58
N ASN A 96 -9.81 -22.81 -30.49
CA ASN A 96 -9.35 -24.18 -30.28
C ASN A 96 -10.02 -25.15 -31.28
N ARG A 97 -11.28 -24.91 -31.65
CA ARG A 97 -11.98 -25.70 -32.66
C ARG A 97 -11.45 -25.48 -34.08
N VAL A 98 -11.17 -24.21 -34.46
CA VAL A 98 -10.56 -23.88 -35.76
C VAL A 98 -9.17 -24.48 -35.87
N ARG A 99 -8.36 -24.38 -34.82
CA ARG A 99 -7.03 -24.99 -34.74
C ARG A 99 -7.08 -26.51 -34.87
N TRP A 100 -8.02 -27.15 -34.18
CA TRP A 100 -8.22 -28.59 -34.26
C TRP A 100 -8.67 -29.02 -35.65
N ASN A 101 -9.60 -28.30 -36.25
CA ASN A 101 -10.09 -28.59 -37.60
C ASN A 101 -9.00 -28.41 -38.67
N LEU A 102 -8.18 -27.35 -38.58
CA LEU A 102 -7.03 -27.15 -39.47
C LEU A 102 -5.97 -28.24 -39.29
N TYR A 103 -5.72 -28.67 -38.06
CA TYR A 103 -4.82 -29.78 -37.76
C TYR A 103 -5.36 -31.09 -38.38
N GLN A 104 -6.62 -31.40 -38.17
CA GLN A 104 -7.27 -32.59 -38.75
C GLN A 104 -7.24 -32.56 -40.28
N LEU A 105 -7.48 -31.40 -40.89
CA LEU A 105 -7.39 -31.21 -42.32
C LEU A 105 -5.98 -31.45 -42.87
N ALA A 106 -4.97 -30.92 -42.19
CA ALA A 106 -3.55 -31.08 -42.55
C ALA A 106 -3.07 -32.53 -42.39
N VAL A 107 -3.57 -33.24 -41.37
CA VAL A 107 -3.34 -34.69 -41.20
C VAL A 107 -4.05 -35.48 -42.31
N LYS A 108 -5.32 -35.16 -42.66
CA LYS A 108 -6.06 -35.80 -43.74
C LYS A 108 -5.42 -35.60 -45.13
N LEU A 109 -4.78 -34.45 -45.33
CA LEU A 109 -4.08 -34.13 -46.57
C LEU A 109 -2.65 -34.70 -46.64
N HIS A 110 -2.24 -35.56 -45.67
CA HIS A 110 -0.91 -36.14 -45.56
C HIS A 110 0.24 -35.10 -45.55
N LEU A 111 -0.05 -33.86 -45.20
CA LEU A 111 0.91 -32.76 -45.12
C LEU A 111 1.72 -32.79 -43.83
N ILE A 112 1.35 -33.65 -42.86
CA ILE A 112 1.96 -33.76 -41.54
C ILE A 112 2.30 -35.21 -41.24
N ASP A 113 3.60 -35.51 -41.15
CA ASP A 113 4.14 -36.76 -40.63
C ASP A 113 4.23 -36.69 -39.09
N GLU A 114 3.96 -37.80 -38.38
CA GLU A 114 3.95 -37.84 -36.91
C GLU A 114 5.27 -37.35 -36.27
N ASN A 115 6.37 -37.57 -36.96
CA ASN A 115 7.70 -37.09 -36.50
C ASN A 115 7.89 -35.57 -36.63
N LYS A 116 7.05 -34.85 -37.35
CA LYS A 116 7.06 -33.40 -37.52
C LYS A 116 6.03 -32.68 -36.62
N LYS A 117 5.21 -33.45 -35.90
CA LYS A 117 4.14 -32.95 -35.03
C LYS A 117 4.57 -31.84 -34.08
N ASN A 118 5.67 -32.03 -33.37
CA ASN A 118 6.21 -31.06 -32.40
C ASN A 118 6.74 -29.78 -33.08
N ARG A 119 7.28 -29.89 -34.30
CA ARG A 119 7.81 -28.76 -35.07
C ARG A 119 6.70 -27.88 -35.65
N ILE A 120 5.59 -28.47 -36.08
CA ILE A 120 4.44 -27.77 -36.65
C ILE A 120 3.55 -27.15 -35.56
N LEU A 121 3.40 -27.82 -34.42
CA LEU A 121 2.75 -27.21 -33.25
C LEU A 121 3.50 -25.97 -32.75
N ARG A 122 4.82 -25.97 -32.85
CA ARG A 122 5.66 -24.79 -32.57
C ARG A 122 5.52 -23.70 -33.64
N HIS A 123 5.37 -24.04 -34.92
CA HIS A 123 5.20 -23.07 -36.02
C HIS A 123 3.82 -22.42 -36.04
N ASN A 124 2.74 -23.14 -35.63
CA ASN A 124 1.38 -22.61 -35.58
C ASN A 124 1.15 -21.52 -34.54
N ASN A 125 2.01 -21.41 -33.53
CA ASN A 125 1.94 -20.28 -32.60
C ASN A 125 2.27 -18.93 -33.29
N ASN A 126 3.03 -18.95 -34.38
CA ASN A 126 3.36 -17.74 -35.15
C ASN A 126 2.22 -17.28 -36.07
N LEU A 127 1.40 -18.21 -36.58
CA LEU A 127 0.22 -17.87 -37.38
C LEU A 127 -0.91 -17.25 -36.55
N LYS A 128 -0.93 -17.45 -35.22
CA LYS A 128 -1.86 -16.78 -34.30
C LYS A 128 -1.77 -15.26 -34.37
N ALA A 129 -0.55 -14.73 -34.38
CA ALA A 129 -0.30 -13.28 -34.39
C ALA A 129 -0.78 -12.61 -35.69
N VAL A 130 -0.85 -13.37 -36.79
CA VAL A 130 -1.22 -12.85 -38.12
C VAL A 130 -2.70 -12.94 -38.41
N PHE A 131 -3.43 -13.94 -37.87
CA PHE A 131 -4.82 -14.24 -38.22
C PHE A 131 -5.86 -13.98 -37.13
N SER A 132 -5.49 -13.47 -35.97
CA SER A 132 -6.47 -13.08 -34.95
C SER A 132 -7.19 -11.79 -35.37
N LYS A 133 -8.24 -11.93 -36.16
CA LYS A 133 -9.25 -10.88 -36.42
C LYS A 133 -10.19 -10.66 -35.22
N GLN A 134 -9.84 -11.14 -34.04
CA GLN A 134 -10.59 -10.81 -32.84
C GLN A 134 -10.33 -9.34 -32.49
N LYS A 135 -11.39 -8.53 -32.57
CA LYS A 135 -11.40 -7.17 -32.04
C LYS A 135 -11.19 -7.29 -30.53
N ASN A 136 -9.98 -7.07 -30.06
CA ASN A 136 -9.66 -6.95 -28.65
C ASN A 136 -9.52 -5.47 -28.27
N ILE A 137 -9.52 -5.18 -26.97
CA ILE A 137 -9.42 -3.81 -26.44
C ILE A 137 -8.18 -3.07 -26.99
N PHE A 138 -7.05 -3.75 -27.16
CA PHE A 138 -5.81 -3.16 -27.67
C PHE A 138 -5.94 -2.79 -29.16
N THR A 139 -6.56 -3.68 -29.95
CA THR A 139 -6.86 -3.37 -31.36
C THR A 139 -7.89 -2.25 -31.50
N GLY A 140 -8.84 -2.13 -30.56
CA GLY A 140 -9.78 -1.01 -30.47
C GLY A 140 -9.08 0.32 -30.22
N LEU A 141 -8.01 0.31 -29.44
CA LEU A 141 -7.12 1.45 -29.19
C LEU A 141 -6.05 1.64 -30.29
N ASN A 142 -6.13 0.95 -31.41
CA ASN A 142 -5.12 1.00 -32.49
C ASN A 142 -3.70 0.58 -32.04
N ILE A 143 -3.62 -0.27 -31.01
CA ILE A 143 -2.35 -0.86 -30.51
C ILE A 143 -2.26 -2.28 -31.07
N ARG A 144 -1.14 -2.62 -31.71
CA ARG A 144 -0.95 -3.95 -32.28
C ARG A 144 -0.77 -4.99 -31.18
N TYR A 145 -1.60 -6.02 -31.22
CA TYR A 145 -1.59 -7.09 -30.22
C TYR A 145 -0.92 -8.37 -30.76
N PHE A 146 -0.02 -8.94 -29.93
CA PHE A 146 0.66 -10.21 -30.15
C PHE A 146 0.44 -11.14 -28.96
N GLY A 147 0.13 -12.40 -29.23
CA GLY A 147 -0.08 -13.39 -28.18
C GLY A 147 -1.51 -13.97 -28.16
N PRO A 148 -1.93 -14.62 -27.06
CA PRO A 148 -1.09 -14.98 -25.93
C PRO A 148 -0.02 -16.04 -26.25
N THR A 149 1.10 -15.99 -25.54
CA THR A 149 2.19 -16.98 -25.67
C THR A 149 2.67 -17.42 -24.28
N ASP A 150 3.31 -18.59 -24.22
CA ASP A 150 3.91 -19.09 -22.97
C ASP A 150 5.08 -18.20 -22.55
N GLY A 151 4.96 -17.56 -21.37
CA GLY A 151 5.99 -16.70 -20.81
C GLY A 151 7.17 -17.46 -20.16
N HIS A 152 7.06 -18.78 -20.03
CA HIS A 152 8.14 -19.64 -19.54
C HIS A 152 8.97 -20.28 -20.67
N ASP A 153 8.51 -20.17 -21.94
CA ASP A 153 9.28 -20.62 -23.11
C ASP A 153 10.19 -19.50 -23.60
N VAL A 154 11.42 -19.44 -23.04
CA VAL A 154 12.41 -18.39 -23.33
C VAL A 154 12.80 -18.40 -24.81
N GLU A 155 12.96 -19.57 -25.44
CA GLU A 155 13.34 -19.66 -26.87
C GLU A 155 12.26 -19.05 -27.78
N SER A 156 10.98 -19.35 -27.50
CA SER A 156 9.86 -18.73 -28.19
C SER A 156 9.79 -17.23 -27.97
N LEU A 157 10.02 -16.75 -26.73
CA LEU A 157 10.01 -15.32 -26.41
C LEU A 157 11.11 -14.58 -27.18
N VAL A 158 12.34 -15.10 -27.19
CA VAL A 158 13.46 -14.48 -27.93
C VAL A 158 13.12 -14.36 -29.41
N ARG A 159 12.54 -15.40 -30.02
CA ARG A 159 12.12 -15.38 -31.42
C ARG A 159 11.02 -14.33 -31.66
N ILE A 160 9.96 -14.34 -30.86
CA ILE A 160 8.86 -13.38 -30.97
C ILE A 160 9.34 -11.94 -30.81
N LEU A 161 10.15 -11.67 -29.78
CA LEU A 161 10.72 -10.34 -29.54
C LEU A 161 11.61 -9.89 -30.69
N SER A 162 12.38 -10.80 -31.28
CA SER A 162 13.23 -10.52 -32.46
C SER A 162 12.42 -10.16 -33.70
N GLU A 163 11.23 -10.74 -33.86
CA GLU A 163 10.31 -10.41 -34.95
C GLU A 163 9.60 -9.08 -34.73
N ILE A 164 9.06 -8.86 -33.51
CA ILE A 164 8.20 -7.70 -33.24
C ILE A 164 8.99 -6.41 -33.00
N LYS A 165 10.28 -6.48 -32.64
CA LYS A 165 11.12 -5.28 -32.41
C LYS A 165 11.15 -4.33 -33.60
N ASN A 166 11.09 -4.87 -34.83
CA ASN A 166 11.16 -4.11 -36.08
C ASN A 166 9.79 -3.52 -36.51
N HIS A 167 8.69 -3.93 -35.87
CA HIS A 167 7.39 -3.36 -36.16
C HIS A 167 7.28 -1.94 -35.62
N LYS A 168 6.91 -1.00 -36.45
CA LYS A 168 6.67 0.40 -36.07
C LYS A 168 5.33 0.56 -35.37
N GLY A 169 5.26 1.50 -34.44
CA GLY A 169 4.07 1.84 -33.69
C GLY A 169 3.93 1.06 -32.36
N PRO A 170 2.96 1.45 -31.53
CA PRO A 170 2.74 0.82 -30.23
C PRO A 170 2.25 -0.62 -30.39
N LYS A 171 2.71 -1.48 -29.50
CA LYS A 171 2.41 -2.91 -29.53
C LYS A 171 2.33 -3.51 -28.13
N VAL A 172 1.48 -4.51 -27.98
CA VAL A 172 1.34 -5.32 -26.77
C VAL A 172 1.77 -6.75 -27.09
N LEU A 173 2.66 -7.31 -26.28
CA LEU A 173 2.95 -8.73 -26.22
C LEU A 173 2.29 -9.31 -24.96
N HIS A 174 1.29 -10.17 -25.14
CA HIS A 174 0.61 -10.86 -24.05
C HIS A 174 1.32 -12.20 -23.78
N ILE A 175 1.86 -12.35 -22.59
CA ILE A 175 2.50 -13.59 -22.13
C ILE A 175 1.69 -14.17 -20.97
N ILE A 176 1.59 -15.50 -20.93
CA ILE A 176 0.94 -16.23 -19.84
C ILE A 176 2.03 -16.85 -18.99
N THR A 177 2.00 -16.58 -17.69
CA THR A 177 2.94 -17.15 -16.73
C THR A 177 2.21 -17.81 -15.57
N LYS A 178 2.94 -18.56 -14.77
CA LYS A 178 2.50 -19.10 -13.49
C LYS A 178 3.37 -18.51 -12.40
N LYS A 179 2.78 -17.80 -11.45
CA LYS A 179 3.47 -17.23 -10.30
C LYS A 179 4.09 -18.36 -9.45
N GLY A 180 5.36 -18.21 -9.05
CA GLY A 180 6.06 -19.25 -8.29
C GLY A 180 6.58 -20.43 -9.11
N LYS A 181 6.52 -20.37 -10.44
CA LYS A 181 6.95 -21.44 -11.37
C LYS A 181 8.35 -21.94 -11.06
N GLY A 182 8.49 -23.26 -10.90
CA GLY A 182 9.75 -23.93 -10.59
C GLY A 182 9.95 -24.22 -9.10
N TYR A 183 9.06 -23.73 -8.22
CA TYR A 183 9.09 -24.03 -6.80
C TYR A 183 7.72 -24.52 -6.33
N ALA A 184 7.59 -25.82 -6.07
CA ALA A 184 6.31 -26.46 -5.81
C ALA A 184 5.49 -25.82 -4.66
N PRO A 185 6.07 -25.42 -3.51
CA PRO A 185 5.31 -24.73 -2.47
C PRO A 185 4.67 -23.42 -2.96
N ALA A 186 5.38 -22.62 -3.76
CA ALA A 186 4.88 -21.38 -4.30
C ALA A 186 3.85 -21.57 -5.42
N GLU A 187 3.99 -22.63 -6.21
CA GLU A 187 3.01 -23.00 -7.23
C GLU A 187 1.67 -23.45 -6.65
N ASN A 188 1.69 -24.03 -5.44
CA ASN A 188 0.51 -24.57 -4.77
C ASN A 188 -0.26 -23.50 -3.97
N ASP A 189 0.43 -22.48 -3.44
CA ASP A 189 -0.19 -21.39 -2.68
C ASP A 189 0.45 -20.04 -3.05
N GLN A 190 0.00 -19.49 -4.16
CA GLN A 190 0.58 -18.28 -4.76
C GLN A 190 0.33 -17.02 -3.92
N THR A 191 -0.71 -16.99 -3.12
CA THR A 191 -1.03 -15.88 -2.21
C THR A 191 -0.04 -15.81 -1.06
N VAL A 192 0.15 -16.91 -0.35
CA VAL A 192 1.10 -17.03 0.77
C VAL A 192 2.53 -16.77 0.31
N TRP A 193 2.88 -17.19 -0.91
CA TRP A 193 4.21 -17.03 -1.50
C TRP A 193 4.40 -15.74 -2.30
N HIS A 194 3.48 -14.79 -2.19
CA HIS A 194 3.68 -13.47 -2.79
C HIS A 194 4.82 -12.70 -2.12
N ALA A 195 4.88 -12.75 -0.78
CA ALA A 195 5.95 -12.19 0.04
C ALA A 195 6.20 -13.10 1.24
N PRO A 196 6.88 -14.25 1.05
CA PRO A 196 6.94 -15.31 2.05
C PRO A 196 7.78 -14.99 3.28
N GLY A 197 8.60 -13.93 3.26
CA GLY A 197 9.62 -13.66 4.27
C GLY A 197 10.76 -14.68 4.19
N GLU A 198 11.44 -14.92 5.32
CA GLU A 198 12.48 -15.96 5.41
C GLU A 198 11.85 -17.35 5.41
N PHE A 199 12.43 -18.28 4.66
CA PHE A 199 11.97 -19.66 4.59
C PHE A 199 13.13 -20.62 4.29
N ASN A 200 12.95 -21.87 4.66
CA ASN A 200 13.86 -22.94 4.29
C ASN A 200 13.60 -23.36 2.83
N VAL A 201 14.59 -23.22 1.95
CA VAL A 201 14.44 -23.50 0.51
C VAL A 201 14.14 -24.97 0.21
N GLU A 202 14.65 -25.90 1.03
CA GLU A 202 14.48 -27.35 0.82
C GLU A 202 13.11 -27.83 1.30
N THR A 203 12.65 -27.35 2.47
CA THR A 203 11.40 -27.83 3.09
C THR A 203 10.18 -26.97 2.75
N GLY A 204 10.39 -25.71 2.36
CA GLY A 204 9.33 -24.75 2.19
C GLY A 204 8.79 -24.21 3.52
N GLU A 205 9.36 -24.58 4.65
CA GLU A 205 8.96 -24.07 5.96
C GLU A 205 9.33 -22.59 6.08
N ARG A 206 8.31 -21.76 6.33
CA ARG A 206 8.45 -20.33 6.51
C ARG A 206 8.80 -20.01 7.96
N ARG A 207 9.77 -19.13 8.14
CA ARG A 207 10.05 -18.52 9.44
C ARG A 207 8.90 -17.55 9.73
N THR A 208 7.97 -17.98 10.56
CA THR A 208 6.87 -17.10 11.00
C THR A 208 7.39 -16.24 12.15
N GLU A 209 6.93 -14.98 12.23
CA GLU A 209 7.22 -14.09 13.38
C GLU A 209 6.87 -14.74 14.73
N MET A 210 6.03 -15.78 14.73
CA MET A 210 5.74 -16.61 15.91
C MET A 210 6.96 -17.35 16.47
N SER A 211 7.95 -17.71 15.63
CA SER A 211 9.16 -18.37 16.12
C SER A 211 10.06 -17.39 16.90
N ASP A 212 10.10 -16.14 16.46
CA ASP A 212 10.94 -15.10 17.08
C ASP A 212 10.30 -14.55 18.37
N VAL A 213 8.97 -14.42 18.40
CA VAL A 213 8.21 -14.03 19.61
C VAL A 213 8.31 -15.13 20.70
N ARG A 214 8.25 -16.41 20.35
CA ARG A 214 8.46 -17.51 21.31
C ARG A 214 9.88 -17.54 21.88
N CYS A 215 10.91 -17.21 21.09
CA CYS A 215 12.28 -17.12 21.58
C CYS A 215 12.51 -15.92 22.51
N GLN A 216 11.81 -14.80 22.31
CA GLN A 216 11.94 -13.60 23.15
C GLN A 216 11.07 -13.65 24.42
N MET A 217 10.01 -14.49 24.43
CA MET A 217 9.07 -14.63 25.57
C MET A 217 9.34 -15.85 26.46
N ALA A 218 10.50 -16.50 26.35
CA ALA A 218 10.82 -17.72 27.12
C ALA A 218 10.74 -17.53 28.66
N ASP A 219 10.73 -16.26 29.14
CA ASP A 219 10.69 -15.92 30.57
C ASP A 219 9.33 -15.39 31.07
N VAL A 220 8.29 -15.30 30.20
CA VAL A 220 6.97 -14.78 30.60
C VAL A 220 5.93 -15.89 30.59
N LYS A 221 5.45 -16.24 31.77
CA LYS A 221 4.35 -17.21 32.00
C LYS A 221 3.00 -16.68 31.50
N ARG A 222 2.79 -16.52 30.19
CA ARG A 222 1.44 -16.45 29.56
C ARG A 222 1.53 -16.69 28.05
N ASP A 223 0.85 -17.73 27.57
CA ASP A 223 0.77 -18.16 26.16
C ASP A 223 -0.11 -17.27 25.26
N VAL A 224 -0.24 -15.96 25.53
CA VAL A 224 -1.09 -15.08 24.72
C VAL A 224 -0.21 -14.23 23.80
N VAL A 225 -0.16 -14.63 22.54
CA VAL A 225 0.50 -13.82 21.49
C VAL A 225 -0.45 -12.66 21.10
N PRO A 226 0.02 -11.39 21.15
CA PRO A 226 -0.80 -10.26 20.72
C PRO A 226 -1.29 -10.43 19.27
N PRO A 227 -2.55 -10.07 18.95
CA PRO A 227 -3.08 -10.18 17.60
C PRO A 227 -2.37 -9.23 16.63
N LEU A 228 -2.43 -9.53 15.35
CA LEU A 228 -2.05 -8.57 14.32
C LEU A 228 -3.12 -7.46 14.20
N TRP A 229 -2.71 -6.23 13.91
CA TRP A 229 -3.64 -5.11 13.72
C TRP A 229 -4.73 -5.42 12.69
N GLN A 230 -4.34 -6.01 11.57
CA GLN A 230 -5.29 -6.42 10.53
C GLN A 230 -6.26 -7.51 10.99
N GLU A 231 -5.87 -8.40 11.92
CA GLU A 231 -6.76 -9.41 12.48
C GLU A 231 -7.79 -8.78 13.42
N VAL A 232 -7.37 -7.79 14.22
CA VAL A 232 -8.29 -6.99 15.04
C VAL A 232 -9.31 -6.28 14.14
N PHE A 233 -8.86 -5.61 13.09
CA PHE A 233 -9.74 -4.99 12.09
C PHE A 233 -10.73 -5.99 11.49
N GLY A 234 -10.24 -7.13 10.98
CA GLY A 234 -11.09 -8.12 10.29
C GLY A 234 -12.15 -8.76 11.21
N ASN A 235 -11.79 -9.08 12.45
CA ASN A 235 -12.71 -9.65 13.45
C ASN A 235 -13.74 -8.59 13.88
N THR A 236 -13.30 -7.38 14.19
CA THR A 236 -14.21 -6.28 14.58
C THR A 236 -15.19 -5.96 13.44
N LEU A 237 -14.72 -5.92 12.20
CA LEU A 237 -15.60 -5.67 11.04
C LEU A 237 -16.66 -6.77 10.90
N LEU A 238 -16.29 -8.04 11.10
CA LEU A 238 -17.25 -9.15 11.11
C LEU A 238 -18.29 -8.99 12.21
N ASP A 239 -17.87 -8.65 13.42
CA ASP A 239 -18.78 -8.49 14.57
C ASP A 239 -19.74 -7.31 14.36
N LEU A 240 -19.25 -6.20 13.81
CA LEU A 240 -20.07 -5.05 13.41
C LEU A 240 -21.08 -5.42 12.32
N ALA A 241 -20.65 -6.16 11.29
CA ALA A 241 -21.51 -6.57 10.19
C ALA A 241 -22.58 -7.60 10.64
N LYS A 242 -22.33 -8.39 11.68
CA LYS A 242 -23.33 -9.26 12.30
C LYS A 242 -24.41 -8.47 13.04
N GLN A 243 -24.07 -7.30 13.57
CA GLN A 243 -24.97 -6.46 14.35
C GLN A 243 -25.78 -5.48 13.47
N ASP A 244 -25.22 -5.05 12.33
CA ASP A 244 -25.84 -4.07 11.45
C ASP A 244 -25.70 -4.48 9.98
N GLU A 245 -26.85 -4.63 9.32
CA GLU A 245 -26.93 -5.02 7.91
C GLU A 245 -26.43 -3.95 6.93
N LYS A 246 -26.27 -2.71 7.36
CA LYS A 246 -25.77 -1.61 6.54
C LYS A 246 -24.24 -1.66 6.37
N ILE A 247 -23.53 -2.38 7.23
CA ILE A 247 -22.06 -2.42 7.19
C ILE A 247 -21.58 -3.31 6.06
N VAL A 248 -20.68 -2.75 5.25
CA VAL A 248 -20.04 -3.43 4.13
C VAL A 248 -18.54 -3.14 4.11
N GLY A 249 -17.74 -4.10 3.64
CA GLY A 249 -16.30 -3.99 3.50
C GLY A 249 -15.88 -3.76 2.05
N ILE A 250 -14.97 -2.80 1.83
CA ILE A 250 -14.39 -2.51 0.51
C ILE A 250 -12.88 -2.57 0.59
N THR A 251 -12.22 -3.19 -0.38
CA THR A 251 -10.75 -3.20 -0.47
C THR A 251 -10.27 -3.27 -1.91
N PRO A 252 -9.19 -2.57 -2.28
CA PRO A 252 -8.57 -2.66 -3.60
C PRO A 252 -7.52 -3.79 -3.65
N ALA A 253 -7.92 -4.99 -4.04
CA ALA A 253 -7.08 -6.18 -4.28
C ALA A 253 -6.31 -6.72 -3.05
N MET A 254 -6.80 -6.45 -1.83
CA MET A 254 -6.08 -6.82 -0.60
C MET A 254 -6.94 -7.56 0.45
N PRO A 255 -7.91 -8.43 0.09
CA PRO A 255 -8.79 -9.03 1.09
C PRO A 255 -8.05 -9.89 2.12
N SER A 256 -7.00 -10.62 1.75
CA SER A 256 -6.17 -11.38 2.68
C SER A 256 -5.22 -10.47 3.45
N GLY A 257 -4.60 -9.50 2.77
CA GLY A 257 -3.61 -8.61 3.34
C GLY A 257 -4.15 -7.71 4.46
N CYS A 258 -5.42 -7.31 4.39
CA CYS A 258 -6.09 -6.53 5.43
C CYS A 258 -7.04 -7.37 6.31
N SER A 259 -7.03 -8.70 6.18
CA SER A 259 -7.93 -9.64 6.89
C SER A 259 -9.43 -9.43 6.63
N MET A 260 -9.82 -8.72 5.58
CA MET A 260 -11.22 -8.61 5.16
C MET A 260 -11.77 -9.96 4.67
N SER A 261 -10.88 -10.91 4.33
CA SER A 261 -11.22 -12.30 4.06
C SER A 261 -11.99 -12.98 5.20
N ILE A 262 -11.87 -12.51 6.45
CA ILE A 262 -12.64 -12.99 7.60
C ILE A 262 -14.14 -12.72 7.36
N LEU A 263 -14.51 -11.47 7.06
CA LEU A 263 -15.89 -11.12 6.72
C LEU A 263 -16.33 -11.78 5.42
N GLN A 264 -15.45 -11.80 4.39
CA GLN A 264 -15.78 -12.39 3.09
C GLN A 264 -16.16 -13.87 3.17
N LYS A 265 -15.54 -14.62 4.08
CA LYS A 265 -15.82 -16.04 4.28
C LYS A 265 -17.22 -16.29 4.82
N GLU A 266 -17.70 -15.45 5.74
CA GLU A 266 -19.00 -15.60 6.38
C GLU A 266 -20.12 -14.86 5.64
N MET A 267 -19.80 -13.68 5.08
CA MET A 267 -20.77 -12.79 4.42
C MET A 267 -20.20 -12.28 3.08
N PRO A 268 -20.05 -13.14 2.05
CA PRO A 268 -19.40 -12.78 0.79
C PRO A 268 -20.08 -11.63 0.04
N ASP A 269 -21.39 -11.48 0.19
CA ASP A 269 -22.18 -10.44 -0.48
C ASP A 269 -22.00 -9.04 0.14
N ARG A 270 -21.28 -8.95 1.27
CA ARG A 270 -20.96 -7.71 1.96
C ARG A 270 -19.51 -7.26 1.80
N VAL A 271 -18.74 -7.96 0.99
CA VAL A 271 -17.34 -7.60 0.72
C VAL A 271 -17.14 -7.37 -0.75
N PHE A 272 -16.58 -6.21 -1.07
CA PHE A 272 -16.30 -5.77 -2.43
C PHE A 272 -14.79 -5.60 -2.62
N ASP A 273 -14.19 -6.52 -3.37
CA ASP A 273 -12.84 -6.35 -3.89
C ASP A 273 -12.93 -5.72 -5.27
N VAL A 274 -12.43 -4.50 -5.39
CA VAL A 274 -12.53 -3.70 -6.62
C VAL A 274 -11.29 -3.81 -7.53
N GLY A 275 -10.36 -4.71 -7.21
CA GLY A 275 -9.07 -4.81 -7.91
C GLY A 275 -8.11 -3.69 -7.51
N ILE A 276 -6.98 -3.56 -8.22
CA ILE A 276 -5.98 -2.49 -7.94
C ILE A 276 -6.52 -1.14 -8.44
N ALA A 277 -7.43 -0.55 -7.69
CA ALA A 277 -8.18 0.64 -8.08
C ALA A 277 -8.60 1.46 -6.85
N GLU A 278 -7.65 2.07 -6.16
CA GLU A 278 -7.87 2.77 -4.88
C GLU A 278 -8.83 3.97 -5.04
N GLY A 279 -8.69 4.78 -6.10
CA GLY A 279 -9.63 5.85 -6.40
C GLY A 279 -11.05 5.34 -6.59
N HIS A 280 -11.22 4.21 -7.31
CA HIS A 280 -12.53 3.58 -7.47
C HIS A 280 -13.07 3.05 -6.14
N ALA A 281 -12.24 2.45 -5.28
CA ALA A 281 -12.65 1.98 -3.96
C ALA A 281 -13.29 3.11 -3.13
N VAL A 282 -12.68 4.28 -3.14
CA VAL A 282 -13.17 5.47 -2.43
C VAL A 282 -14.46 6.00 -3.06
N THR A 283 -14.52 6.20 -4.38
CA THR A 283 -15.72 6.65 -5.10
C THR A 283 -16.88 5.67 -4.95
N PHE A 284 -16.59 4.35 -5.02
CA PHE A 284 -17.59 3.31 -4.82
C PHE A 284 -18.15 3.33 -3.40
N SER A 285 -17.28 3.52 -2.38
CA SER A 285 -17.69 3.70 -0.99
C SER A 285 -18.59 4.92 -0.82
N ALA A 286 -18.29 6.04 -1.48
CA ALA A 286 -19.15 7.22 -1.49
C ALA A 286 -20.55 6.91 -2.04
N GLY A 287 -20.63 6.15 -3.14
CA GLY A 287 -21.90 5.72 -3.72
C GLY A 287 -22.71 4.83 -2.77
N LEU A 288 -22.06 3.90 -2.07
CA LEU A 288 -22.71 3.04 -1.07
C LEU A 288 -23.21 3.84 0.13
N ALA A 289 -22.40 4.79 0.64
CA ALA A 289 -22.81 5.67 1.72
C ALA A 289 -24.00 6.55 1.33
N LYS A 290 -24.03 7.05 0.09
CA LYS A 290 -25.17 7.82 -0.44
C LYS A 290 -26.46 6.98 -0.52
N ALA A 291 -26.33 5.68 -0.69
CA ALA A 291 -27.44 4.73 -0.68
C ALA A 291 -27.87 4.29 0.73
N GLY A 292 -27.23 4.80 1.79
CA GLY A 292 -27.56 4.54 3.20
C GLY A 292 -26.83 3.35 3.82
N LEU A 293 -25.80 2.82 3.16
CA LEU A 293 -24.88 1.83 3.73
C LEU A 293 -23.75 2.52 4.52
N ILE A 294 -23.05 1.75 5.33
CA ILE A 294 -21.88 2.18 6.11
C ILE A 294 -20.64 1.43 5.60
N PRO A 295 -19.94 1.99 4.61
CA PRO A 295 -18.77 1.34 4.02
C PRO A 295 -17.52 1.51 4.92
N TYR A 296 -16.90 0.40 5.27
CA TYR A 296 -15.56 0.30 5.83
C TYR A 296 -14.59 0.03 4.68
N CYS A 297 -13.92 1.09 4.20
CA CYS A 297 -12.98 1.01 3.09
C CYS A 297 -11.57 0.85 3.62
N ASN A 298 -11.00 -0.36 3.48
CA ASN A 298 -9.64 -0.65 3.93
C ASN A 298 -8.64 -0.52 2.79
N VAL A 299 -7.69 0.41 2.96
CA VAL A 299 -6.62 0.68 2.00
C VAL A 299 -5.30 0.88 2.76
N TYR A 300 -4.18 0.38 2.22
CA TYR A 300 -2.87 0.68 2.82
C TYR A 300 -2.55 2.17 2.71
N SER A 301 -1.98 2.74 3.77
CA SER A 301 -1.71 4.18 3.88
C SER A 301 -1.01 4.76 2.64
N THR A 302 0.07 4.14 2.19
CA THR A 302 0.80 4.60 1.00
C THR A 302 -0.03 4.51 -0.29
N PHE A 303 -0.93 3.53 -0.41
CA PHE A 303 -1.77 3.36 -1.60
C PHE A 303 -2.95 4.33 -1.62
N LEU A 304 -3.43 4.76 -0.45
CA LEU A 304 -4.51 5.72 -0.33
C LEU A 304 -4.17 7.09 -0.95
N GLN A 305 -2.89 7.41 -1.11
CA GLN A 305 -2.43 8.62 -1.82
C GLN A 305 -2.99 8.72 -3.25
N ARG A 306 -3.25 7.57 -3.92
CA ARG A 306 -3.86 7.53 -5.26
C ARG A 306 -5.32 7.96 -5.28
N ALA A 307 -5.96 7.96 -4.13
CA ALA A 307 -7.37 8.30 -3.96
C ALA A 307 -7.59 9.66 -3.30
N TYR A 308 -6.54 10.48 -3.15
CA TYR A 308 -6.62 11.75 -2.46
C TYR A 308 -7.73 12.67 -3.01
N ASP A 309 -7.79 12.84 -4.33
CA ASP A 309 -8.82 13.63 -4.99
C ASP A 309 -10.24 13.05 -4.74
N ASN A 310 -10.38 11.73 -4.81
CA ASN A 310 -11.66 11.05 -4.53
C ASN A 310 -12.10 11.22 -3.07
N ILE A 311 -11.15 11.25 -2.11
CA ILE A 311 -11.48 11.57 -0.70
C ILE A 311 -12.03 12.99 -0.59
N VAL A 312 -11.40 13.96 -1.26
CA VAL A 312 -11.84 15.36 -1.23
C VAL A 312 -13.19 15.54 -1.87
N HIS A 313 -13.35 15.11 -3.14
CA HIS A 313 -14.54 15.39 -3.94
C HIS A 313 -15.71 14.45 -3.65
N ASP A 314 -15.43 13.14 -3.55
CA ASP A 314 -16.53 12.17 -3.53
C ASP A 314 -17.05 11.92 -2.11
N ILE A 315 -16.18 12.08 -1.09
CA ILE A 315 -16.52 11.80 0.31
C ILE A 315 -16.64 13.10 1.12
N ALA A 316 -15.54 13.85 1.28
CA ALA A 316 -15.46 14.92 2.26
C ALA A 316 -16.30 16.14 1.87
N LEU A 317 -16.29 16.56 0.61
CA LEU A 317 -17.11 17.67 0.11
C LEU A 317 -18.61 17.42 0.33
N GLN A 318 -19.05 16.16 0.18
CA GLN A 318 -20.43 15.75 0.37
C GLN A 318 -20.76 15.35 1.82
N ASN A 319 -19.77 15.37 2.71
CA ASN A 319 -19.87 14.92 4.11
C ASN A 319 -20.50 13.52 4.24
N LEU A 320 -20.06 12.57 3.41
CA LEU A 320 -20.60 11.22 3.40
C LEU A 320 -19.98 10.35 4.49
N HIS A 321 -20.80 9.53 5.14
CA HIS A 321 -20.37 8.59 6.16
C HIS A 321 -19.62 7.41 5.56
N VAL A 322 -18.30 7.56 5.39
CA VAL A 322 -17.37 6.53 4.94
C VAL A 322 -16.28 6.35 5.99
N VAL A 323 -16.07 5.12 6.43
CA VAL A 323 -14.99 4.77 7.37
C VAL A 323 -13.78 4.30 6.56
N LEU A 324 -12.76 5.16 6.46
CA LEU A 324 -11.49 4.82 5.85
C LEU A 324 -10.60 4.12 6.88
N CYS A 325 -10.40 2.81 6.74
CA CYS A 325 -9.50 2.03 7.58
C CYS A 325 -8.12 2.00 6.92
N ILE A 326 -7.22 2.83 7.43
CA ILE A 326 -5.89 3.05 6.84
C ILE A 326 -4.90 2.11 7.48
N ASP A 327 -4.70 0.98 6.83
CA ASP A 327 -3.79 -0.08 7.26
C ASP A 327 -2.34 0.24 6.85
N ARG A 328 -1.36 -0.29 7.54
CA ARG A 328 0.09 -0.07 7.31
C ARG A 328 0.48 1.41 7.39
N ALA A 329 -0.10 2.15 8.34
CA ALA A 329 0.35 3.49 8.66
C ALA A 329 1.74 3.45 9.31
N GLY A 330 2.53 4.51 9.12
CA GLY A 330 3.88 4.59 9.67
C GLY A 330 4.92 3.73 8.94
N ILE A 331 5.92 3.26 9.67
CA ILE A 331 7.00 2.42 9.16
C ILE A 331 6.54 0.99 9.01
N VAL A 332 6.65 0.43 7.80
CA VAL A 332 6.23 -0.94 7.48
C VAL A 332 7.38 -1.94 7.35
N GLY A 333 8.62 -1.47 7.28
CA GLY A 333 9.81 -2.33 7.31
C GLY A 333 10.29 -2.77 5.93
N ASN A 334 10.34 -4.08 5.70
CA ASN A 334 11.01 -4.72 4.56
C ASN A 334 10.49 -4.30 3.18
N ASP A 335 9.26 -3.85 3.07
CA ASP A 335 8.67 -3.42 1.79
C ASP A 335 9.19 -2.03 1.35
N GLY A 336 9.82 -1.27 2.24
CA GLY A 336 10.58 -0.05 1.95
C GLY A 336 9.76 1.17 1.58
N ALA A 337 10.42 2.13 0.94
CA ALA A 337 9.91 3.47 0.65
C ALA A 337 8.57 3.52 -0.09
N THR A 338 8.26 2.51 -0.89
CA THR A 338 6.98 2.42 -1.64
C THR A 338 5.79 2.00 -0.77
N HIS A 339 6.04 1.53 0.46
CA HIS A 339 5.01 0.98 1.35
C HIS A 339 4.91 1.71 2.70
N HIS A 340 5.89 2.53 3.08
CA HIS A 340 5.81 3.33 4.31
C HIS A 340 4.64 4.30 4.26
N GLY A 341 3.79 4.25 5.28
CA GLY A 341 2.59 5.07 5.42
C GLY A 341 2.85 6.34 6.23
N LEU A 342 3.77 7.19 5.78
CA LEU A 342 4.26 8.34 6.54
C LEU A 342 3.49 9.64 6.30
N LEU A 343 2.74 9.74 5.20
CA LEU A 343 2.17 11.01 4.73
C LEU A 343 0.69 11.20 5.09
N ASP A 344 0.01 10.17 5.57
CA ASP A 344 -1.44 10.13 5.76
C ASP A 344 -1.96 11.21 6.73
N LEU A 345 -1.34 11.38 7.90
CA LEU A 345 -1.71 12.44 8.84
C LEU A 345 -1.61 13.82 8.18
N ALA A 346 -0.52 14.06 7.45
CA ALA A 346 -0.25 15.34 6.83
C ALA A 346 -1.26 15.70 5.73
N TYR A 347 -1.56 14.77 4.80
CA TYR A 347 -2.45 15.10 3.68
C TYR A 347 -3.94 14.96 4.01
N LEU A 348 -4.32 14.25 5.09
CA LEU A 348 -5.72 14.13 5.48
C LEU A 348 -6.21 15.27 6.37
N ARG A 349 -5.34 15.79 7.28
CA ARG A 349 -5.79 16.72 8.31
C ARG A 349 -6.33 18.04 7.78
N HIS A 350 -5.88 18.51 6.62
CA HIS A 350 -6.36 19.77 6.04
C HIS A 350 -7.64 19.63 5.21
N ILE A 351 -8.13 18.39 4.98
CA ILE A 351 -9.37 18.18 4.25
C ILE A 351 -10.56 18.56 5.15
N PRO A 352 -11.43 19.51 4.74
CA PRO A 352 -12.62 19.84 5.52
C PRO A 352 -13.53 18.62 5.76
N ASN A 353 -14.28 18.61 6.84
CA ASN A 353 -15.18 17.55 7.28
C ASN A 353 -14.51 16.21 7.64
N MET A 354 -13.24 16.01 7.31
CA MET A 354 -12.52 14.78 7.62
C MET A 354 -12.28 14.65 9.13
N GLN A 355 -12.58 13.49 9.69
CA GLN A 355 -12.26 13.11 11.07
C GLN A 355 -11.10 12.11 11.04
N ILE A 356 -10.14 12.22 11.99
CA ILE A 356 -8.92 11.42 11.95
C ILE A 356 -8.57 10.95 13.36
N CYS A 357 -8.43 9.63 13.54
CA CYS A 357 -7.97 9.03 14.78
C CYS A 357 -6.93 7.93 14.53
N ALA A 358 -6.17 7.61 15.58
CA ALA A 358 -5.16 6.56 15.56
C ALA A 358 -5.14 5.79 16.88
N PRO A 359 -5.42 4.47 16.87
CA PRO A 359 -5.41 3.64 18.06
C PRO A 359 -3.97 3.38 18.53
N ARG A 360 -3.78 3.34 19.86
CA ARG A 360 -2.55 2.94 20.50
C ARG A 360 -2.52 1.44 20.80
N THR A 361 -3.69 0.84 21.05
CA THR A 361 -3.86 -0.59 21.43
C THR A 361 -4.89 -1.27 20.52
N ALA A 362 -4.95 -2.62 20.57
CA ALA A 362 -5.96 -3.40 19.89
C ALA A 362 -7.38 -2.96 20.28
N GLN A 363 -7.62 -2.75 21.57
CA GLN A 363 -8.93 -2.34 22.07
C GLN A 363 -9.30 -0.93 21.65
N ASP A 364 -8.32 0.00 21.54
CA ASP A 364 -8.61 1.32 20.97
C ASP A 364 -9.11 1.19 19.53
N LEU A 365 -8.51 0.29 18.72
CA LEU A 365 -8.98 0.05 17.34
C LEU A 365 -10.40 -0.48 17.31
N GLU A 366 -10.72 -1.48 18.13
CA GLU A 366 -12.07 -2.03 18.24
C GLU A 366 -13.09 -0.95 18.61
N GLN A 367 -12.80 -0.16 19.64
CA GLN A 367 -13.70 0.91 20.10
C GLN A 367 -13.81 2.05 19.08
N MET A 368 -12.71 2.45 18.41
CA MET A 368 -12.74 3.46 17.36
C MET A 368 -13.57 3.01 16.16
N MET A 369 -13.50 1.74 15.77
CA MET A 369 -14.34 1.17 14.72
C MET A 369 -15.81 1.12 15.13
N GLN A 370 -16.12 0.78 16.38
CA GLN A 370 -17.48 0.80 16.91
C GLN A 370 -18.05 2.22 16.96
N LEU A 371 -17.26 3.19 17.45
CA LEU A 371 -17.65 4.59 17.49
C LEU A 371 -17.85 5.17 16.09
N ALA A 372 -16.98 4.81 15.14
CA ALA A 372 -17.05 5.28 13.75
C ALA A 372 -18.40 4.95 13.08
N LYS A 373 -19.06 3.88 13.49
CA LYS A 373 -20.41 3.53 12.99
C LYS A 373 -21.48 4.58 13.36
N GLU A 374 -21.30 5.26 14.48
CA GLU A 374 -22.29 6.20 15.04
C GLU A 374 -21.99 7.66 14.66
N LEU A 375 -20.83 7.94 14.07
CA LEU A 375 -20.41 9.30 13.73
C LEU A 375 -20.93 9.71 12.35
N ASP A 376 -21.31 10.98 12.20
CA ASP A 376 -21.65 11.55 10.91
C ASP A 376 -20.40 12.00 10.14
N GLY A 377 -20.43 11.83 8.82
CA GLY A 377 -19.36 12.27 7.91
C GLY A 377 -18.20 11.29 7.79
N PRO A 378 -17.14 11.69 7.07
CA PRO A 378 -16.01 10.82 6.78
C PRO A 378 -15.06 10.72 7.97
N ILE A 379 -14.61 9.50 8.25
CA ILE A 379 -13.65 9.22 9.31
C ILE A 379 -12.50 8.35 8.81
N ALA A 380 -11.27 8.67 9.20
CA ALA A 380 -10.07 7.91 8.94
C ALA A 380 -9.52 7.33 10.26
N ILE A 381 -9.39 6.01 10.32
CA ILE A 381 -8.78 5.28 11.43
C ILE A 381 -7.46 4.70 10.90
N ARG A 382 -6.32 5.24 11.36
CA ARG A 382 -4.99 4.79 10.90
C ARG A 382 -4.32 3.89 11.91
N TYR A 383 -3.81 2.74 11.49
CA TYR A 383 -3.12 1.79 12.35
C TYR A 383 -1.94 1.11 11.63
N PRO A 384 -0.88 0.69 12.38
CA PRO A 384 0.36 0.22 11.77
C PRO A 384 0.29 -1.23 11.33
N ARG A 385 1.36 -1.69 10.67
CA ARG A 385 1.63 -3.10 10.41
C ARG A 385 2.16 -3.78 11.68
N GLY A 386 1.94 -5.09 11.78
CA GLY A 386 2.52 -5.94 12.84
C GLY A 386 1.54 -6.25 13.95
N ARG A 387 2.10 -6.56 15.14
CA ARG A 387 1.30 -6.94 16.30
C ARG A 387 0.89 -5.74 17.14
N CYS A 388 -0.31 -5.81 17.68
CA CYS A 388 -0.78 -4.82 18.63
C CYS A 388 0.00 -4.90 19.93
N ALA A 389 0.10 -3.76 20.63
CA ALA A 389 0.41 -3.79 22.04
C ALA A 389 -0.82 -4.30 22.81
N MET A 390 -0.62 -5.26 23.69
CA MET A 390 -1.64 -5.61 24.67
C MET A 390 -1.65 -4.48 25.70
N SER A 391 -2.82 -3.91 25.98
CA SER A 391 -2.93 -3.01 27.13
C SER A 391 -2.51 -3.78 28.38
N ASP A 392 -1.68 -3.15 29.19
CA ASP A 392 -1.30 -3.75 30.46
C ASP A 392 -2.56 -4.12 31.25
N ILE A 393 -2.66 -5.39 31.58
CA ILE A 393 -3.75 -5.96 32.38
C ILE A 393 -3.70 -5.28 33.74
N GLY A 394 -4.50 -4.26 33.94
CA GLY A 394 -4.56 -3.49 35.21
C GLY A 394 -4.79 -1.99 35.07
N CYS A 395 -4.57 -1.38 33.89
CA CYS A 395 -5.04 -0.02 33.67
C CYS A 395 -6.55 -0.03 33.43
N GLN A 396 -7.30 0.76 34.19
CA GLN A 396 -8.69 1.08 33.84
C GLN A 396 -8.67 1.71 32.46
N MET A 397 -9.21 0.98 31.48
CA MET A 397 -9.23 1.47 30.10
C MET A 397 -10.34 2.51 30.00
N ALA A 398 -9.93 3.73 29.67
CA ALA A 398 -10.88 4.78 29.41
C ALA A 398 -11.54 4.52 28.04
N ASP A 399 -12.86 4.57 27.99
CA ASP A 399 -13.62 4.46 26.75
C ASP A 399 -13.17 5.53 25.74
N ILE A 400 -13.18 5.16 24.46
CA ILE A 400 -12.93 6.11 23.38
C ILE A 400 -14.13 7.06 23.26
N GLN A 401 -13.86 8.35 23.42
CA GLN A 401 -14.82 9.40 23.20
C GLN A 401 -14.42 10.24 21.99
N TYR A 402 -15.41 10.68 21.24
CA TYR A 402 -15.19 11.52 20.07
C TYR A 402 -14.45 12.81 20.41
N GLY A 403 -13.33 13.04 19.72
CA GLY A 403 -12.52 14.26 19.89
C GLY A 403 -11.83 14.38 21.26
N LYS A 404 -11.72 13.27 22.04
CA LYS A 404 -11.07 13.28 23.34
C LYS A 404 -9.80 12.45 23.34
N GLY A 405 -8.72 13.06 23.83
CA GLY A 405 -7.48 12.41 24.16
C GLY A 405 -7.52 11.72 25.52
N LEU A 406 -6.42 11.09 25.90
CA LEU A 406 -6.27 10.42 27.17
C LEU A 406 -4.97 10.86 27.87
N LYS A 407 -5.06 11.34 29.09
CA LYS A 407 -3.87 11.51 29.94
C LYS A 407 -3.43 10.13 30.45
N LEU A 408 -2.29 9.65 29.97
CA LEU A 408 -1.73 8.36 30.35
C LEU A 408 -0.91 8.44 31.66
N ARG A 409 -0.32 9.60 31.91
CA ARG A 409 0.59 9.82 33.05
C ARG A 409 0.58 11.26 33.49
N GLU A 410 0.58 11.48 34.79
CA GLU A 410 0.80 12.79 35.40
C GLU A 410 2.29 13.15 35.39
N GLY A 411 2.60 14.44 35.28
CA GLY A 411 3.98 14.98 35.35
C GLY A 411 3.98 16.48 35.56
N LYS A 412 5.16 17.06 35.79
CA LYS A 412 5.27 18.50 36.12
C LYS A 412 6.33 19.24 35.28
N ASP A 413 7.36 18.54 34.83
CA ASP A 413 8.55 19.19 34.23
C ASP A 413 8.42 19.30 32.72
N LEU A 414 7.77 18.31 32.07
CA LEU A 414 7.64 18.19 30.62
C LEU A 414 6.31 17.51 30.28
N ALA A 415 5.66 17.96 29.22
CA ALA A 415 4.53 17.25 28.63
C ALA A 415 4.94 16.54 27.33
N VAL A 416 4.54 15.28 27.20
CA VAL A 416 4.68 14.50 25.96
C VAL A 416 3.29 14.26 25.37
N ILE A 417 3.12 14.55 24.08
CA ILE A 417 1.90 14.28 23.32
C ILE A 417 2.23 13.27 22.22
N THR A 418 1.55 12.15 22.22
CA THR A 418 1.71 11.11 21.20
C THR A 418 0.41 10.85 20.46
N ILE A 419 0.48 10.21 19.28
CA ILE A 419 -0.69 9.72 18.55
C ILE A 419 -0.42 8.32 18.02
N GLY A 420 -1.31 7.37 18.34
CA GLY A 420 -1.22 6.00 17.89
C GLY A 420 -0.11 5.18 18.57
N SER A 421 0.35 4.13 17.92
CA SER A 421 1.22 3.10 18.50
C SER A 421 2.59 3.59 19.00
N ILE A 422 3.10 4.72 18.50
CA ILE A 422 4.35 5.35 18.99
C ILE A 422 4.26 5.74 20.48
N GLY A 423 3.05 5.87 21.00
CA GLY A 423 2.83 6.11 22.43
C GLY A 423 3.34 4.98 23.34
N ASN A 424 3.46 3.74 22.83
CA ASN A 424 3.93 2.60 23.61
C ASN A 424 5.45 2.67 23.89
N PRO A 425 6.36 2.74 22.89
CA PRO A 425 7.78 2.93 23.15
C PRO A 425 8.08 4.27 23.85
N MET A 426 7.25 5.31 23.67
CA MET A 426 7.36 6.56 24.40
C MET A 426 7.10 6.37 25.90
N ALA A 427 6.08 5.62 26.28
CA ALA A 427 5.79 5.31 27.68
C ALA A 427 6.97 4.59 28.36
N GLU A 428 7.57 3.61 27.69
CA GLU A 428 8.78 2.92 28.16
C GLU A 428 9.98 3.86 28.27
N ALA A 429 10.15 4.80 27.33
CA ALA A 429 11.21 5.78 27.35
C ALA A 429 11.06 6.76 28.54
N ILE A 430 9.83 7.19 28.84
CA ILE A 430 9.53 8.03 29.99
C ILE A 430 9.90 7.30 31.29
N GLU A 431 9.54 6.03 31.45
CA GLU A 431 9.89 5.24 32.62
C GLU A 431 11.40 5.11 32.82
N ASP A 432 12.15 4.89 31.73
CA ASP A 432 13.61 4.78 31.80
C ASP A 432 14.27 6.13 32.16
N VAL A 433 13.74 7.25 31.67
CA VAL A 433 14.24 8.59 32.03
C VAL A 433 13.97 8.89 33.50
N GLU A 434 12.73 8.70 33.98
CA GLU A 434 12.36 8.98 35.38
C GLU A 434 13.04 8.06 36.40
N SER A 435 13.26 6.78 36.03
CA SER A 435 13.96 5.83 36.92
C SER A 435 15.47 6.01 36.97
N GLY A 436 16.04 6.97 36.18
CA GLY A 436 17.47 7.21 36.12
C GLY A 436 18.30 6.07 35.51
N LYS A 437 17.65 5.10 34.81
CA LYS A 437 18.34 4.04 34.09
C LYS A 437 19.13 4.56 32.88
N SER A 438 18.70 5.68 32.30
CA SER A 438 19.48 6.44 31.33
C SER A 438 20.49 7.32 32.09
N ARG A 439 21.78 7.08 31.84
CA ARG A 439 22.96 7.59 32.53
C ARG A 439 23.10 9.14 32.60
N VAL A 440 22.10 9.86 33.10
CA VAL A 440 22.24 11.30 33.39
C VAL A 440 22.18 11.52 34.89
N GLU A 441 23.28 11.98 35.47
CA GLU A 441 23.37 12.49 36.83
C GLU A 441 22.56 13.79 36.97
N SER A 442 21.23 13.73 36.92
CA SER A 442 20.38 14.82 37.36
C SER A 442 19.79 14.44 38.72
N GLY A 443 20.30 15.02 39.80
CA GLY A 443 19.88 14.75 41.17
C GLY A 443 18.50 15.27 41.58
N LYS A 444 17.57 15.42 40.65
CA LYS A 444 16.14 15.69 40.88
C LYS A 444 15.33 14.63 40.14
N GLY A 445 14.40 14.00 40.81
CA GLY A 445 13.41 13.11 40.18
C GLY A 445 12.62 13.92 39.16
N VAL A 446 12.85 13.64 37.87
CA VAL A 446 12.14 14.23 36.75
C VAL A 446 10.74 13.62 36.70
N SER A 447 9.74 14.42 36.38
CA SER A 447 8.34 14.02 36.32
C SER A 447 7.72 14.43 34.97
N ILE A 448 7.47 13.47 34.08
CA ILE A 448 7.05 13.71 32.71
C ILE A 448 5.58 13.30 32.56
N ALA A 449 4.74 14.24 32.12
CA ALA A 449 3.36 13.94 31.74
C ALA A 449 3.30 13.30 30.37
N HIS A 450 2.38 12.34 30.19
CA HIS A 450 2.16 11.70 28.90
C HIS A 450 0.68 11.73 28.51
N TYR A 451 0.41 12.26 27.33
CA TYR A 451 -0.92 12.40 26.75
C TYR A 451 -0.97 11.63 25.42
N ASP A 452 -1.96 10.78 25.27
CA ASP A 452 -2.34 10.17 23.98
C ASP A 452 -3.43 11.04 23.34
N LEU A 453 -3.10 11.67 22.21
CA LEU A 453 -4.03 12.56 21.53
C LEU A 453 -5.23 11.81 20.96
N ARG A 454 -5.11 10.54 20.60
CA ARG A 454 -6.12 9.67 19.98
C ARG A 454 -6.74 10.24 18.71
N TRP A 455 -7.10 11.53 18.71
CA TRP A 455 -7.73 12.24 17.59
C TRP A 455 -6.84 13.37 17.09
N LEU A 456 -6.45 13.30 15.80
CA LEU A 456 -5.80 14.43 15.15
C LEU A 456 -6.83 15.48 14.69
N LYS A 457 -8.04 15.03 14.38
CA LYS A 457 -9.14 15.88 13.95
C LYS A 457 -10.49 15.27 14.35
N PRO A 458 -11.29 15.96 15.20
CA PRO A 458 -10.93 17.21 15.89
C PRO A 458 -9.85 16.99 16.95
N LEU A 459 -9.10 18.05 17.26
CA LEU A 459 -8.19 18.08 18.40
C LEU A 459 -8.96 18.19 19.71
N ASP A 460 -8.46 17.60 20.80
CA ASP A 460 -8.98 17.85 22.15
C ASP A 460 -8.47 19.19 22.66
N GLU A 461 -9.24 20.24 22.39
CA GLU A 461 -8.90 21.60 22.78
C GLU A 461 -8.77 21.75 24.29
N GLN A 462 -9.59 21.06 25.08
CA GLN A 462 -9.53 21.11 26.53
C GLN A 462 -8.19 20.56 27.06
N MET A 463 -7.76 19.42 26.52
CA MET A 463 -6.44 18.84 26.84
C MET A 463 -5.30 19.78 26.42
N LEU A 464 -5.40 20.37 25.23
CA LEU A 464 -4.36 21.29 24.76
C LEU A 464 -4.30 22.59 25.57
N HIS A 465 -5.44 23.12 26.02
CA HIS A 465 -5.47 24.25 26.97
C HIS A 465 -4.80 23.90 28.31
N GLU A 466 -5.11 22.72 28.87
CA GLU A 466 -4.44 22.25 30.10
C GLU A 466 -2.93 22.18 29.91
N ILE A 467 -2.46 21.57 28.82
CA ILE A 467 -1.04 21.42 28.52
C ILE A 467 -0.38 22.80 28.31
N GLY A 468 -1.00 23.68 27.51
CA GLY A 468 -0.46 25.02 27.21
C GLY A 468 -0.35 25.94 28.42
N GLN A 469 -1.22 25.75 29.42
CA GLN A 469 -1.16 26.49 30.68
C GLN A 469 -0.10 25.97 31.67
N GLN A 470 0.18 24.66 31.63
CA GLN A 470 0.99 24.01 32.66
C GLN A 470 2.45 23.84 32.26
N TYR A 471 2.76 23.65 30.97
CA TYR A 471 4.09 23.24 30.55
C TYR A 471 4.79 24.27 29.65
N GLN A 472 6.05 24.56 29.99
CA GLN A 472 6.91 25.40 29.17
C GLN A 472 7.60 24.64 28.04
N THR A 473 7.70 23.32 28.15
CA THR A 473 8.30 22.46 27.16
C THR A 473 7.32 21.31 26.84
N ILE A 474 7.07 21.11 25.54
CA ILE A 474 6.21 20.06 25.03
C ILE A 474 7.01 19.22 24.02
N VAL A 475 6.95 17.91 24.14
CA VAL A 475 7.48 16.98 23.12
C VAL A 475 6.30 16.33 22.41
N THR A 476 6.25 16.39 21.09
CA THR A 476 5.27 15.63 20.29
C THR A 476 5.96 14.47 19.59
N ALA A 477 5.33 13.29 19.53
CA ALA A 477 5.87 12.16 18.78
C ALA A 477 4.79 11.48 17.94
N GLU A 478 5.14 11.27 16.66
CA GLU A 478 4.27 10.64 15.65
C GLU A 478 5.05 9.67 14.76
N ASP A 479 4.42 8.60 14.34
CA ASP A 479 4.93 7.70 13.32
C ASP A 479 4.48 8.19 11.93
N GLY A 480 4.99 9.36 11.57
CA GLY A 480 4.64 10.08 10.35
C GLY A 480 5.68 11.16 10.03
N ILE A 481 5.49 11.84 8.89
CA ILE A 481 6.35 12.96 8.51
C ILE A 481 6.07 14.18 9.38
N LEU A 482 7.13 14.87 9.82
CA LEU A 482 7.02 16.04 10.69
C LEU A 482 6.31 17.22 10.02
N ALA A 483 6.52 17.39 8.71
CA ALA A 483 5.92 18.48 7.95
C ALA A 483 4.40 18.23 7.76
N GLY A 484 3.58 19.06 8.38
CA GLY A 484 2.12 18.98 8.29
C GLY A 484 1.48 17.85 9.12
N GLY A 485 2.25 17.07 9.88
CA GLY A 485 1.76 16.00 10.74
C GLY A 485 1.12 16.49 12.05
N MET A 486 1.03 15.59 13.05
CA MET A 486 0.42 15.87 14.36
C MET A 486 1.19 16.95 15.13
N GLY A 487 2.51 16.87 15.16
CA GLY A 487 3.31 17.89 15.83
C GLY A 487 3.16 19.29 15.22
N SER A 488 2.88 19.38 13.90
CA SER A 488 2.54 20.65 13.26
C SER A 488 1.16 21.14 13.71
N ALA A 489 0.17 20.25 13.81
CA ALA A 489 -1.18 20.63 14.26
C ALA A 489 -1.17 21.18 15.70
N VAL A 490 -0.41 20.52 16.59
CA VAL A 490 -0.25 21.01 17.99
C VAL A 490 0.44 22.37 18.01
N LEU A 491 1.52 22.56 17.23
CA LEU A 491 2.24 23.83 17.14
C LEU A 491 1.34 24.97 16.64
N GLU A 492 0.59 24.74 15.56
CA GLU A 492 -0.37 25.70 15.00
C GLU A 492 -1.44 26.07 16.03
N TRP A 493 -2.02 25.06 16.68
CA TRP A 493 -3.06 25.27 17.69
C TRP A 493 -2.55 26.07 18.90
N MET A 494 -1.36 25.73 19.42
CA MET A 494 -0.74 26.47 20.55
C MET A 494 -0.50 27.94 20.19
N ASN A 495 0.04 28.21 19.01
CA ASN A 495 0.28 29.57 18.53
C ASN A 495 -1.03 30.36 18.39
N ASP A 496 -2.08 29.77 17.81
CA ASP A 496 -3.37 30.42 17.58
C ASP A 496 -4.10 30.78 18.89
N HIS A 497 -3.79 30.05 19.98
CA HIS A 497 -4.33 30.29 21.32
C HIS A 497 -3.38 31.07 22.25
N ASN A 498 -2.30 31.68 21.69
CA ASN A 498 -1.32 32.48 22.43
C ASN A 498 -0.55 31.72 23.51
N TYR A 499 -0.37 30.41 23.34
CA TYR A 499 0.57 29.62 24.11
C TYR A 499 1.92 29.55 23.37
N HIS A 500 3.02 29.78 24.08
CA HIS A 500 4.35 29.84 23.47
C HIS A 500 5.33 28.85 24.14
N PRO A 501 4.97 27.58 24.35
CA PRO A 501 5.89 26.60 24.89
C PRO A 501 7.01 26.29 23.88
N HIS A 502 8.15 25.83 24.38
CA HIS A 502 9.15 25.23 23.51
C HIS A 502 8.67 23.86 23.03
N ILE A 503 8.38 23.71 21.72
CA ILE A 503 7.85 22.46 21.16
C ILE A 503 8.96 21.71 20.41
N VAL A 504 9.28 20.51 20.89
CA VAL A 504 10.17 19.54 20.24
C VAL A 504 9.31 18.51 19.50
N ARG A 505 9.46 18.41 18.19
CA ARG A 505 8.70 17.47 17.37
C ARG A 505 9.54 16.26 16.99
N LEU A 506 9.07 15.06 17.29
CA LEU A 506 9.69 13.78 16.95
C LEU A 506 8.83 13.06 15.89
N GLY A 507 9.46 12.63 14.82
CA GLY A 507 8.86 11.97 13.66
C GLY A 507 9.87 11.86 12.54
N VAL A 508 9.41 11.51 11.35
CA VAL A 508 10.27 11.37 10.17
C VAL A 508 10.54 12.75 9.56
N ASN A 509 11.82 13.08 9.35
CA ASN A 509 12.24 14.30 8.68
C ASN A 509 11.89 14.25 7.17
N ASP A 510 12.22 15.34 6.45
CA ASP A 510 12.01 15.45 4.99
C ASP A 510 12.97 14.51 4.23
N GLN A 511 12.64 13.22 4.27
CA GLN A 511 13.40 12.15 3.61
C GLN A 511 12.52 10.93 3.32
N PHE A 512 12.84 10.19 2.25
CA PHE A 512 12.30 8.85 2.05
C PHE A 512 13.09 7.85 2.93
N VAL A 513 12.36 6.94 3.57
CA VAL A 513 12.95 5.89 4.42
C VAL A 513 13.16 4.64 3.56
N GLU A 514 14.37 4.09 3.62
CA GLU A 514 14.74 2.87 2.89
C GLU A 514 14.08 1.63 3.52
N HIS A 515 14.28 0.46 2.90
CA HIS A 515 13.84 -0.81 3.43
C HIS A 515 14.76 -1.33 4.55
N GLY A 516 14.21 -2.08 5.47
CA GLY A 516 14.90 -2.68 6.61
C GLY A 516 13.91 -3.35 7.54
N SER A 517 14.35 -3.97 8.62
CA SER A 517 13.42 -4.40 9.66
C SER A 517 12.82 -3.16 10.36
N THR A 518 11.59 -3.26 10.80
CA THR A 518 10.92 -2.17 11.51
C THR A 518 11.77 -1.66 12.69
N LYS A 519 12.40 -2.57 13.44
CA LYS A 519 13.28 -2.24 14.57
C LYS A 519 14.50 -1.41 14.15
N GLU A 520 15.19 -1.81 13.09
CA GLU A 520 16.34 -1.06 12.55
C GLU A 520 15.94 0.33 12.07
N LEU A 521 14.81 0.43 11.37
CA LEU A 521 14.33 1.71 10.86
C LEU A 521 13.91 2.67 11.97
N TYR A 522 13.21 2.21 12.99
CA TYR A 522 12.90 3.05 14.17
C TYR A 522 14.17 3.51 14.88
N HIS A 523 15.20 2.64 15.00
CA HIS A 523 16.50 3.00 15.57
C HIS A 523 17.20 4.08 14.73
N LEU A 524 17.28 3.90 13.40
CA LEU A 524 17.89 4.88 12.49
C LEU A 524 17.20 6.25 12.55
N LEU A 525 15.90 6.26 12.78
CA LEU A 525 15.09 7.48 12.88
C LEU A 525 15.08 8.09 14.29
N ASN A 526 15.73 7.47 15.27
CA ASN A 526 15.67 7.81 16.69
C ASN A 526 14.23 7.84 17.25
N LEU A 527 13.38 6.98 16.75
CA LEU A 527 11.99 6.79 17.17
C LEU A 527 11.80 5.49 17.96
N ASP A 528 12.85 4.73 18.17
CA ASP A 528 12.88 3.62 19.13
C ASP A 528 13.02 4.16 20.57
N LYS A 529 12.86 3.27 21.54
CA LYS A 529 12.94 3.62 22.96
C LYS A 529 14.22 4.40 23.32
N GLU A 530 15.39 3.99 22.79
CA GLU A 530 16.68 4.65 23.09
C GLU A 530 16.73 6.06 22.50
N GLY A 531 16.31 6.23 21.25
CA GLY A 531 16.25 7.53 20.59
C GLY A 531 15.25 8.49 21.26
N LEU A 532 14.11 7.96 21.69
CA LEU A 532 13.09 8.72 22.44
C LEU A 532 13.61 9.15 23.80
N CYS A 533 14.30 8.27 24.58
CA CYS A 533 14.96 8.64 25.83
C CYS A 533 15.94 9.80 25.63
N LYS A 534 16.81 9.73 24.63
CA LYS A 534 17.76 10.77 24.29
C LYS A 534 17.08 12.11 24.00
N SER A 535 15.99 12.06 23.23
CA SER A 535 15.23 13.25 22.86
C SER A 535 14.54 13.90 24.07
N LEU A 536 13.99 13.09 24.98
CA LEU A 536 13.38 13.55 26.23
C LEU A 536 14.43 14.25 27.13
N LEU A 537 15.62 13.66 27.30
CA LEU A 537 16.71 14.25 28.09
C LEU A 537 17.15 15.60 27.50
N GLN A 538 17.31 15.69 26.19
CA GLN A 538 17.64 16.95 25.49
C GLN A 538 16.55 18.01 25.65
N ALA A 539 15.27 17.61 25.70
CA ALA A 539 14.16 18.53 25.92
C ALA A 539 14.12 19.07 27.37
N LEU A 540 14.57 18.29 28.34
CA LEU A 540 14.64 18.66 29.75
C LEU A 540 15.82 19.62 30.08
N GLU A 541 16.87 19.66 29.25
CA GLU A 541 18.02 20.56 29.41
C GLU A 541 17.73 22.01 28.94
N LYS A 542 16.66 22.22 28.20
CA LYS A 542 16.23 23.52 27.65
C LYS A 542 15.15 24.18 28.48
#